data_d6501340688720810a6e2201f45e8bca
#
_entry.id   d6501340688720810a6e2201f45e8bca
#
_cell.length_a   1.000
_cell.length_b   1.000
_cell.length_c   1.000
_cell.angle_alpha   90.00
_cell.angle_beta   90.00
_cell.angle_gamma   90.00
#
_symmetry.space_group_name_H-M   'P 1'
#
loop_
_entity.id
_entity.type
_entity.pdbx_description
1 polymer ?
#
loop_
_entity_poly.entity_id
_entity_poly.type
_entity_poly.pdbx_seq_one_letter_code
_entity_poly.pdbx_strand_id
1 'polypeptide(L)'
;GQDMGKINQMKFKNDNNFVQILETVRQKDVYIVQTNQPPVNERIMELLITIDAVKRASAKNINVVLPYFPYSRSDKKDQPRVPITAKLIAQLLEAAGATRVITCDLHNPAIQAYFNVNCDRLTAEYLLEEYFEKKNLDNMVIVATDAGSSKKAYKYSEFFKCPIALVDKRRDGNNDKAIASTIIGDVKDKNAVIFDDEIDTAGSMMETVKVLKQFGAKNIYAGCTHGILSGPAIE
;
A
#
# COMPACT_ATOMS: atom_id res chain seq x y z
N GLY A 1 25.29 3.08 -7.98
CA GLY A 1 24.39 3.52 -6.91
C GLY A 1 24.97 4.73 -6.21
N GLN A 2 24.19 5.45 -5.45
CA GLN A 2 24.67 6.53 -4.57
C GLN A 2 24.86 5.97 -3.16
N ASP A 3 25.88 6.46 -2.45
CA ASP A 3 26.09 6.10 -1.05
C ASP A 3 25.01 6.71 -0.17
N MET A 4 24.63 6.00 0.89
CA MET A 4 23.70 6.52 1.88
C MET A 4 24.37 7.61 2.71
N GLY A 5 23.62 8.68 2.99
CA GLY A 5 24.05 9.75 3.89
C GLY A 5 24.27 9.23 5.32
N LYS A 6 25.21 9.84 6.01
CA LYS A 6 25.55 9.46 7.39
C LYS A 6 24.59 10.12 8.37
N ILE A 7 23.91 9.31 9.16
CA ILE A 7 22.96 9.74 10.17
C ILE A 7 23.20 8.98 11.47
N ASN A 8 23.06 9.65 12.61
CA ASN A 8 23.03 9.04 13.92
C ASN A 8 21.60 9.08 14.45
N GLN A 9 21.04 7.91 14.70
CA GLN A 9 19.70 7.75 15.25
C GLN A 9 19.80 6.93 16.53
N MET A 10 19.19 7.41 17.59
CA MET A 10 19.15 6.72 18.87
C MET A 10 17.87 7.03 19.61
N LYS A 11 17.52 6.18 20.55
CA LYS A 11 16.39 6.35 21.45
C LYS A 11 16.89 6.58 22.86
N PHE A 12 16.42 7.62 23.52
CA PHE A 12 16.73 7.89 24.92
C PHE A 12 15.97 6.94 25.85
N LYS A 13 16.41 6.81 27.09
CA LYS A 13 15.76 5.97 28.12
C LYS A 13 14.30 6.37 28.41
N ASN A 14 13.93 7.61 28.12
CA ASN A 14 12.56 8.14 28.25
C ASN A 14 11.74 7.96 26.97
N ASP A 15 12.17 7.08 26.09
CA ASP A 15 11.50 6.72 24.81
C ASP A 15 11.50 7.81 23.73
N ASN A 16 12.22 8.93 23.91
CA ASN A 16 12.33 9.96 22.89
C ASN A 16 13.36 9.61 21.82
N ASN A 17 13.03 9.84 20.56
CA ASN A 17 13.94 9.67 19.45
C ASN A 17 14.89 10.86 19.31
N PHE A 18 16.14 10.57 19.00
CA PHE A 18 17.17 11.55 18.65
C PHE A 18 17.68 11.25 17.26
N VAL A 19 17.83 12.33 16.46
CA VAL A 19 18.37 12.26 15.11
C VAL A 19 19.42 13.35 14.91
N GLN A 20 20.57 12.99 14.33
CA GLN A 20 21.62 13.91 13.95
C GLN A 20 22.13 13.57 12.55
N ILE A 21 22.13 14.55 11.65
CA ILE A 21 22.74 14.44 10.35
C ILE A 21 24.26 14.66 10.50
N LEU A 22 25.08 13.69 10.08
CA LEU A 22 26.52 13.69 10.32
C LEU A 22 27.35 14.28 9.15
N GLU A 23 26.68 14.76 8.10
CA GLU A 23 27.32 15.39 6.95
C GLU A 23 26.61 16.67 6.53
N THR A 24 27.27 17.49 5.74
CA THR A 24 26.64 18.71 5.26
C THR A 24 25.61 18.44 4.16
N VAL A 25 24.37 18.82 4.40
CA VAL A 25 23.26 18.76 3.44
C VAL A 25 22.84 20.15 2.95
N ARG A 26 23.58 21.20 3.35
CA ARG A 26 23.28 22.58 2.97
C ARG A 26 23.18 22.74 1.46
N GLN A 27 22.06 23.31 1.01
CA GLN A 27 21.75 23.54 -0.42
C GLN A 27 21.74 22.27 -1.29
N LYS A 28 21.63 21.09 -0.69
CA LYS A 28 21.49 19.82 -1.42
C LYS A 28 20.04 19.37 -1.51
N ASP A 29 19.73 18.60 -2.53
CA ASP A 29 18.51 17.82 -2.64
C ASP A 29 18.66 16.54 -1.81
N VAL A 30 17.87 16.42 -0.74
CA VAL A 30 17.93 15.30 0.19
C VAL A 30 16.76 14.35 -0.07
N TYR A 31 17.03 13.06 -0.12
CA TYR A 31 16.04 12.00 -0.21
C TYR A 31 16.03 11.23 1.10
N ILE A 32 14.90 11.25 1.81
CA ILE A 32 14.68 10.49 3.04
C ILE A 32 13.81 9.29 2.67
N VAL A 33 14.37 8.10 2.75
CA VAL A 33 13.64 6.85 2.50
C VAL A 33 13.25 6.23 3.82
N GLN A 34 11.96 6.08 4.06
CA GLN A 34 11.42 5.51 5.29
C GLN A 34 10.42 4.39 4.97
N THR A 35 10.65 3.22 5.57
CA THR A 35 9.67 2.15 5.60
C THR A 35 8.77 2.30 6.82
N ASN A 36 7.46 2.22 6.63
CA ASN A 36 6.49 2.36 7.73
C ASN A 36 6.02 0.99 8.24
N GLN A 37 6.97 0.08 8.44
CA GLN A 37 6.70 -1.20 9.11
C GLN A 37 6.43 -0.98 10.61
N PRO A 38 5.72 -1.90 11.26
CA PRO A 38 5.54 -1.84 12.71
C PRO A 38 6.88 -1.70 13.48
N PRO A 39 6.92 -0.86 14.49
CA PRO A 39 5.85 -0.02 15.05
C PRO A 39 5.63 1.28 14.24
N VAL A 40 4.50 1.38 13.54
CA VAL A 40 4.21 2.43 12.55
C VAL A 40 4.30 3.84 13.12
N ASN A 41 3.73 4.09 14.30
CA ASN A 41 3.71 5.43 14.91
C ASN A 41 5.10 5.91 15.28
N GLU A 42 5.96 5.02 15.73
CA GLU A 42 7.36 5.32 16.03
C GLU A 42 8.12 5.70 14.76
N ARG A 43 7.90 4.96 13.67
CA ARG A 43 8.51 5.26 12.36
C ARG A 43 8.05 6.60 11.79
N ILE A 44 6.79 6.95 11.97
CA ILE A 44 6.28 8.27 11.57
C ILE A 44 6.96 9.38 12.37
N MET A 45 7.06 9.25 13.69
CA MET A 45 7.71 10.25 14.53
C MET A 45 9.20 10.39 14.20
N GLU A 46 9.91 9.29 14.00
CA GLU A 46 11.31 9.26 13.55
C GLU A 46 11.48 10.01 12.22
N LEU A 47 10.57 9.78 11.26
CA LEU A 47 10.57 10.47 9.98
C LEU A 47 10.38 11.97 10.14
N LEU A 48 9.39 12.40 10.92
CA LEU A 48 9.10 13.82 11.15
C LEU A 48 10.31 14.55 11.78
N ILE A 49 10.96 13.94 12.77
CA ILE A 49 12.18 14.47 13.41
C ILE A 49 13.33 14.53 12.40
N THR A 50 13.46 13.51 11.53
CA THR A 50 14.50 13.49 10.49
C THR A 50 14.30 14.62 9.47
N ILE A 51 13.04 14.82 9.02
CA ILE A 51 12.70 15.92 8.12
C ILE A 51 13.06 17.29 8.74
N ASP A 52 12.69 17.51 10.01
CA ASP A 52 13.01 18.75 10.70
C ASP A 52 14.53 18.97 10.87
N ALA A 53 15.29 17.91 11.17
CA ALA A 53 16.75 17.96 11.25
C ALA A 53 17.38 18.39 9.92
N VAL A 54 16.94 17.78 8.80
CA VAL A 54 17.40 18.09 7.45
C VAL A 54 17.02 19.54 7.05
N LYS A 55 15.80 19.98 7.38
CA LYS A 55 15.32 21.34 7.16
C LYS A 55 16.21 22.36 7.90
N ARG A 56 16.50 22.12 9.19
CA ARG A 56 17.37 22.98 10.00
C ARG A 56 18.83 22.96 9.54
N ALA A 57 19.27 21.89 8.89
CA ALA A 57 20.58 21.82 8.25
C ALA A 57 20.62 22.54 6.88
N SER A 58 19.56 23.27 6.51
CA SER A 58 19.45 24.11 5.30
C SER A 58 19.52 23.32 3.99
N ALA A 59 18.92 22.13 3.93
CA ALA A 59 18.72 21.43 2.66
C ALA A 59 17.91 22.29 1.69
N LYS A 60 18.16 22.15 0.39
CA LYS A 60 17.43 22.88 -0.66
C LYS A 60 16.05 22.29 -0.88
N ASN A 61 15.99 20.99 -1.10
CA ASN A 61 14.75 20.24 -1.23
C ASN A 61 14.80 19.01 -0.32
N ILE A 62 13.64 18.65 0.25
CA ILE A 62 13.48 17.49 1.13
C ILE A 62 12.46 16.58 0.48
N ASN A 63 12.94 15.54 -0.20
CA ASN A 63 12.14 14.56 -0.89
C ASN A 63 11.92 13.36 0.03
N VAL A 64 10.68 13.13 0.44
CA VAL A 64 10.32 12.03 1.32
C VAL A 64 9.83 10.86 0.49
N VAL A 65 10.53 9.74 0.56
CA VAL A 65 10.20 8.51 -0.16
C VAL A 65 9.56 7.52 0.81
N LEU A 66 8.28 7.30 0.65
CA LEU A 66 7.47 6.37 1.43
C LEU A 66 6.95 5.28 0.48
N PRO A 67 7.67 4.17 0.29
CA PRO A 67 7.18 3.09 -0.55
C PRO A 67 5.76 2.67 -0.17
N TYR A 68 5.51 2.48 1.11
CA TYR A 68 4.18 2.30 1.68
C TYR A 68 3.77 3.57 2.46
N PHE A 69 2.63 4.18 2.07
CA PHE A 69 2.09 5.34 2.75
C PHE A 69 1.27 4.90 3.97
N PRO A 70 1.68 5.29 5.20
CA PRO A 70 1.00 4.82 6.41
C PRO A 70 -0.42 5.39 6.49
N TYR A 71 -1.34 4.62 7.09
CA TYR A 71 -2.76 4.98 7.21
C TYR A 71 -3.48 5.25 5.89
N SER A 72 -2.98 4.74 4.75
CA SER A 72 -3.59 4.92 3.43
C SER A 72 -5.05 4.46 3.36
N ARG A 73 -5.46 3.48 4.17
CA ARG A 73 -6.84 2.98 4.26
C ARG A 73 -7.80 3.92 5.00
N SER A 74 -7.27 4.87 5.80
CA SER A 74 -8.05 5.90 6.49
C SER A 74 -8.12 7.19 5.67
N ASP A 75 -8.53 7.07 4.40
CA ASP A 75 -8.56 8.14 3.41
C ASP A 75 -9.87 8.93 3.39
N LYS A 76 -10.91 8.44 4.02
CA LYS A 76 -12.25 9.05 4.02
C LYS A 76 -12.97 8.79 5.34
N LYS A 77 -14.08 9.51 5.54
CA LYS A 77 -15.01 9.21 6.62
C LYS A 77 -16.01 8.18 6.13
N ASP A 78 -15.93 7.00 6.64
CA ASP A 78 -16.88 5.90 6.44
C ASP A 78 -17.94 5.85 7.54
N GLN A 79 -17.67 6.52 8.66
CA GLN A 79 -18.55 6.61 9.83
C GLN A 79 -18.56 8.04 10.41
N PRO A 80 -19.59 8.41 11.20
CA PRO A 80 -19.59 9.66 11.94
C PRO A 80 -18.43 9.74 12.95
N ARG A 81 -17.79 10.90 13.08
CA ARG A 81 -16.78 11.22 14.10
C ARG A 81 -15.46 10.46 13.98
N VAL A 82 -15.16 9.84 12.83
CA VAL A 82 -13.84 9.26 12.54
C VAL A 82 -12.91 10.29 11.89
N PRO A 83 -11.59 10.14 12.08
CA PRO A 83 -10.60 11.00 11.42
C PRO A 83 -10.46 10.65 9.93
N ILE A 84 -9.74 11.51 9.19
CA ILE A 84 -9.12 11.20 7.90
C ILE A 84 -7.62 11.16 8.14
N THR A 85 -7.11 10.04 8.62
CA THR A 85 -5.74 9.94 9.11
C THR A 85 -4.72 10.09 8.00
N ALA A 86 -5.01 9.60 6.79
CA ALA A 86 -4.15 9.80 5.62
C ALA A 86 -3.90 11.30 5.35
N LYS A 87 -4.94 12.15 5.47
CA LYS A 87 -4.80 13.60 5.35
C LYS A 87 -3.95 14.20 6.47
N LEU A 88 -4.16 13.73 7.70
CA LEU A 88 -3.36 14.18 8.85
C LEU A 88 -1.87 13.89 8.64
N ILE A 89 -1.53 12.69 8.18
CA ILE A 89 -0.13 12.32 7.88
C ILE A 89 0.46 13.23 6.80
N ALA A 90 -0.28 13.47 5.71
CA ALA A 90 0.17 14.39 4.65
C ALA A 90 0.50 15.78 5.21
N GLN A 91 -0.38 16.35 6.03
CA GLN A 91 -0.19 17.65 6.67
C GLN A 91 1.00 17.66 7.64
N LEU A 92 1.23 16.59 8.40
CA LEU A 92 2.37 16.48 9.32
C LEU A 92 3.71 16.45 8.57
N LEU A 93 3.80 15.74 7.45
CA LEU A 93 4.99 15.70 6.59
C LEU A 93 5.31 17.08 6.04
N GLU A 94 4.32 17.82 5.56
CA GLU A 94 4.48 19.20 5.09
C GLU A 94 4.91 20.15 6.21
N ALA A 95 4.25 20.09 7.36
CA ALA A 95 4.58 20.92 8.51
C ALA A 95 6.02 20.68 9.00
N ALA A 96 6.49 19.44 9.00
CA ALA A 96 7.87 19.09 9.31
C ALA A 96 8.87 19.70 8.30
N GLY A 97 8.47 19.85 7.03
CA GLY A 97 9.29 20.50 6.00
C GLY A 97 9.51 19.69 4.72
N ALA A 98 8.76 18.62 4.49
CA ALA A 98 8.79 17.93 3.22
C ALA A 98 8.41 18.87 2.07
N THR A 99 9.22 18.90 1.00
CA THR A 99 8.97 19.69 -0.21
C THR A 99 8.40 18.84 -1.36
N ARG A 100 8.53 17.52 -1.24
CA ARG A 100 7.99 16.53 -2.17
C ARG A 100 7.80 15.20 -1.45
N VAL A 101 6.75 14.48 -1.81
CA VAL A 101 6.51 13.11 -1.32
C VAL A 101 6.47 12.17 -2.52
N ILE A 102 7.14 11.03 -2.41
CA ILE A 102 7.16 9.97 -3.42
C ILE A 102 6.65 8.70 -2.75
N THR A 103 5.63 8.08 -3.32
CA THR A 103 5.02 6.87 -2.77
C THR A 103 4.67 5.89 -3.88
N CYS A 104 4.35 4.65 -3.53
CA CYS A 104 3.97 3.62 -4.50
C CYS A 104 2.59 3.07 -4.15
N ASP A 105 1.75 2.88 -5.18
CA ASP A 105 0.43 2.27 -5.12
C ASP A 105 -0.40 2.63 -3.87
N LEU A 106 -0.80 3.89 -3.81
CA LEU A 106 -1.72 4.36 -2.77
C LEU A 106 -3.03 3.57 -2.82
N HIS A 107 -3.53 3.18 -1.64
CA HIS A 107 -4.83 2.52 -1.51
C HIS A 107 -5.95 3.26 -2.27
N ASN A 108 -5.94 4.58 -2.19
CA ASN A 108 -6.78 5.45 -3.01
C ASN A 108 -5.92 6.52 -3.69
N PRO A 109 -5.89 6.60 -5.03
CA PRO A 109 -5.15 7.64 -5.76
C PRO A 109 -5.51 9.07 -5.34
N ALA A 110 -6.72 9.30 -4.83
CA ALA A 110 -7.18 10.62 -4.38
C ALA A 110 -6.38 11.16 -3.16
N ILE A 111 -5.64 10.31 -2.45
CA ILE A 111 -4.74 10.74 -1.35
C ILE A 111 -3.72 11.77 -1.84
N GLN A 112 -3.31 11.73 -3.12
CA GLN A 112 -2.45 12.76 -3.71
C GLN A 112 -3.00 14.18 -3.51
N ALA A 113 -4.33 14.35 -3.52
CA ALA A 113 -4.98 15.65 -3.33
C ALA A 113 -4.94 16.16 -1.88
N TYR A 114 -4.45 15.37 -0.93
CA TYR A 114 -4.26 15.81 0.46
C TYR A 114 -2.99 16.61 0.66
N PHE A 115 -2.07 16.53 -0.29
CA PHE A 115 -0.81 17.27 -0.28
C PHE A 115 -0.95 18.62 -0.98
N ASN A 116 -0.35 19.67 -0.41
CA ASN A 116 -0.11 20.95 -1.05
C ASN A 116 1.24 20.96 -1.78
N VAL A 117 2.17 20.10 -1.38
CA VAL A 117 3.43 19.85 -2.09
C VAL A 117 3.25 18.78 -3.16
N ASN A 118 4.22 18.65 -4.07
CA ASN A 118 4.16 17.60 -5.09
C ASN A 118 4.17 16.21 -4.46
N CYS A 119 3.21 15.38 -4.84
CA CYS A 119 3.13 13.99 -4.47
C CYS A 119 3.20 13.10 -5.72
N ASP A 120 4.30 12.39 -5.89
CA ASP A 120 4.49 11.46 -7.00
C ASP A 120 4.03 10.06 -6.57
N ARG A 121 3.04 9.55 -7.25
CA ARG A 121 2.58 8.18 -7.07
C ARG A 121 3.18 7.28 -8.13
N LEU A 122 4.14 6.47 -7.74
CA LEU A 122 4.67 5.38 -8.56
C LEU A 122 3.70 4.19 -8.53
N THR A 123 3.90 3.25 -9.45
CA THR A 123 3.16 2.00 -9.46
C THR A 123 4.09 0.80 -9.67
N ALA A 124 3.81 -0.29 -8.98
CA ALA A 124 4.48 -1.57 -9.16
C ALA A 124 3.69 -2.52 -10.09
N GLU A 125 2.59 -2.07 -10.69
CA GLU A 125 1.74 -2.89 -11.56
C GLU A 125 2.57 -3.62 -12.63
N TYR A 126 3.46 -2.90 -13.33
CA TYR A 126 4.29 -3.48 -14.39
C TYR A 126 5.26 -4.57 -13.88
N LEU A 127 5.70 -4.50 -12.63
CA LEU A 127 6.54 -5.53 -12.01
C LEU A 127 5.74 -6.79 -11.74
N LEU A 128 4.49 -6.64 -11.29
CA LEU A 128 3.57 -7.75 -11.10
C LEU A 128 3.18 -8.38 -12.44
N GLU A 129 2.91 -7.56 -13.44
CA GLU A 129 2.64 -8.01 -14.82
C GLU A 129 3.81 -8.84 -15.36
N GLU A 130 5.03 -8.33 -15.32
CA GLU A 130 6.24 -9.03 -15.77
C GLU A 130 6.47 -10.35 -15.02
N TYR A 131 6.25 -10.35 -13.69
CA TYR A 131 6.39 -11.55 -12.87
C TYR A 131 5.40 -12.65 -13.26
N PHE A 132 4.12 -12.30 -13.44
CA PHE A 132 3.09 -13.27 -13.80
C PHE A 132 3.17 -13.68 -15.27
N GLU A 133 3.61 -12.83 -16.17
CA GLU A 133 3.90 -13.18 -17.55
C GLU A 133 4.98 -14.27 -17.62
N LYS A 134 6.08 -14.12 -16.87
CA LYS A 134 7.15 -15.13 -16.76
C LYS A 134 6.69 -16.47 -16.19
N LYS A 135 5.63 -16.48 -15.36
CA LYS A 135 5.03 -17.72 -14.85
C LYS A 135 4.33 -18.53 -15.94
N ASN A 136 3.95 -17.91 -17.04
CA ASN A 136 3.30 -18.53 -18.20
C ASN A 136 2.14 -19.45 -17.81
N LEU A 137 1.19 -18.92 -17.01
CA LEU A 137 0.05 -19.69 -16.53
C LEU A 137 -0.95 -19.92 -17.66
N ASP A 138 -1.26 -21.19 -17.93
CA ASP A 138 -2.32 -21.58 -18.85
C ASP A 138 -3.72 -21.28 -18.26
N ASN A 139 -4.72 -21.10 -19.10
CA ASN A 139 -6.13 -20.94 -18.72
C ASN A 139 -6.34 -20.00 -17.53
N MET A 140 -5.74 -18.80 -17.61
CA MET A 140 -5.77 -17.81 -16.53
C MET A 140 -7.09 -17.04 -16.49
N VAL A 141 -7.51 -16.64 -15.28
CA VAL A 141 -8.61 -15.70 -15.03
C VAL A 141 -8.19 -14.70 -13.96
N ILE A 142 -8.41 -13.41 -14.21
CA ILE A 142 -8.18 -12.37 -13.18
C ILE A 142 -9.44 -12.27 -12.32
N VAL A 143 -9.23 -12.21 -11.01
CA VAL A 143 -10.32 -12.18 -10.04
C VAL A 143 -10.34 -10.86 -9.29
N ALA A 144 -11.48 -10.16 -9.37
CA ALA A 144 -11.80 -9.05 -8.49
C ALA A 144 -12.38 -9.58 -7.17
N THR A 145 -11.83 -9.16 -6.05
CA THR A 145 -12.26 -9.60 -4.70
C THR A 145 -13.56 -8.96 -4.25
N ASP A 146 -13.94 -7.85 -4.87
CA ASP A 146 -15.17 -7.08 -4.65
C ASP A 146 -15.40 -6.10 -5.83
N ALA A 147 -16.52 -5.37 -5.79
CA ALA A 147 -16.85 -4.38 -6.82
C ALA A 147 -15.83 -3.22 -6.89
N GLY A 148 -15.20 -2.86 -5.77
CA GLY A 148 -14.19 -1.78 -5.70
C GLY A 148 -12.90 -2.13 -6.46
N SER A 149 -12.51 -3.41 -6.44
CA SER A 149 -11.30 -3.91 -7.11
C SER A 149 -11.51 -4.23 -8.60
N SER A 150 -12.74 -4.17 -9.11
CA SER A 150 -13.08 -4.60 -10.48
C SER A 150 -12.36 -3.79 -11.56
N LYS A 151 -12.15 -2.48 -11.35
CA LYS A 151 -11.40 -1.63 -12.29
C LYS A 151 -9.94 -2.04 -12.41
N LYS A 152 -9.29 -2.38 -11.28
CA LYS A 152 -7.92 -2.87 -11.24
C LYS A 152 -7.83 -4.25 -11.92
N ALA A 153 -8.74 -5.15 -11.58
CA ALA A 153 -8.81 -6.48 -12.18
C ALA A 153 -9.03 -6.42 -13.70
N TYR A 154 -9.88 -5.51 -14.18
CA TYR A 154 -10.09 -5.29 -15.61
C TYR A 154 -8.78 -4.89 -16.31
N LYS A 155 -7.99 -3.96 -15.74
CA LYS A 155 -6.72 -3.54 -16.30
C LYS A 155 -5.75 -4.71 -16.49
N TYR A 156 -5.60 -5.57 -15.47
CA TYR A 156 -4.78 -6.78 -15.59
C TYR A 156 -5.34 -7.78 -16.60
N SER A 157 -6.68 -7.94 -16.69
CA SER A 157 -7.28 -8.84 -17.68
C SER A 157 -7.00 -8.39 -19.11
N GLU A 158 -7.00 -7.09 -19.38
CA GLU A 158 -6.61 -6.52 -20.67
C GLU A 158 -5.13 -6.80 -21.00
N PHE A 159 -4.23 -6.62 -20.02
CA PHE A 159 -2.80 -6.91 -20.21
C PHE A 159 -2.55 -8.38 -20.53
N PHE A 160 -3.12 -9.30 -19.73
CA PHE A 160 -2.93 -10.73 -19.91
C PHE A 160 -3.86 -11.35 -20.99
N LYS A 161 -4.75 -10.57 -21.58
CA LYS A 161 -5.74 -11.00 -22.56
C LYS A 161 -6.54 -12.24 -22.11
N CYS A 162 -6.98 -12.20 -20.86
CA CYS A 162 -7.70 -13.29 -20.22
C CYS A 162 -9.01 -12.81 -19.59
N PRO A 163 -9.97 -13.71 -19.31
CA PRO A 163 -11.24 -13.34 -18.72
C PRO A 163 -11.09 -12.78 -17.31
N ILE A 164 -12.14 -12.08 -16.87
CA ILE A 164 -12.30 -11.58 -15.51
C ILE A 164 -13.43 -12.34 -14.81
N ALA A 165 -13.27 -12.53 -13.49
CA ALA A 165 -14.33 -12.95 -12.60
C ALA A 165 -14.43 -12.00 -11.41
N LEU A 166 -15.63 -11.84 -10.85
CA LEU A 166 -15.91 -11.00 -9.68
C LEU A 166 -16.51 -11.84 -8.58
N VAL A 167 -15.96 -11.76 -7.37
CA VAL A 167 -16.55 -12.34 -6.17
C VAL A 167 -17.55 -11.33 -5.59
N ASP A 168 -18.83 -11.65 -5.68
CA ASP A 168 -19.92 -10.88 -5.07
C ASP A 168 -20.18 -11.39 -3.66
N LYS A 169 -19.78 -10.58 -2.65
CA LYS A 169 -19.97 -10.87 -1.22
C LYS A 169 -21.20 -10.12 -0.74
N ARG A 170 -22.30 -10.80 -0.53
CA ARG A 170 -23.50 -10.21 0.08
C ARG A 170 -23.43 -10.37 1.60
N ARG A 171 -23.44 -9.23 2.31
CA ARG A 171 -23.53 -9.17 3.77
C ARG A 171 -24.97 -8.85 4.16
N ASP A 172 -25.52 -9.54 5.16
CA ASP A 172 -26.79 -9.15 5.76
C ASP A 172 -26.54 -7.97 6.71
N GLY A 173 -27.27 -6.89 6.53
CA GLY A 173 -26.99 -5.55 7.06
C GLY A 173 -26.79 -5.41 8.58
N ASN A 174 -26.96 -6.48 9.39
CA ASN A 174 -26.84 -6.42 10.85
C ASN A 174 -26.04 -7.56 11.49
N ASN A 175 -25.56 -8.53 10.72
CA ASN A 175 -24.73 -9.62 11.23
C ASN A 175 -23.53 -9.79 10.28
N ASP A 176 -22.31 -9.77 10.79
CA ASP A 176 -21.06 -9.99 10.04
C ASP A 176 -20.94 -11.38 9.38
N LYS A 177 -22.03 -12.15 9.32
CA LYS A 177 -22.08 -13.44 8.61
C LYS A 177 -22.35 -13.21 7.13
N ALA A 178 -21.38 -13.58 6.29
CA ALA A 178 -21.59 -13.66 4.85
C ALA A 178 -22.74 -14.64 4.54
N ILE A 179 -23.84 -14.14 3.93
CA ILE A 179 -25.03 -14.96 3.65
C ILE A 179 -24.82 -15.80 2.39
N ALA A 180 -24.17 -15.27 1.39
CA ALA A 180 -23.78 -16.01 0.20
C ALA A 180 -22.66 -15.25 -0.52
N SER A 181 -21.68 -15.98 -0.98
CA SER A 181 -20.71 -15.47 -1.95
C SER A 181 -21.00 -16.13 -3.29
N THR A 182 -21.20 -15.34 -4.32
CA THR A 182 -21.35 -15.81 -5.70
C THR A 182 -20.18 -15.35 -6.55
N ILE A 183 -19.96 -16.00 -7.68
CA ILE A 183 -18.98 -15.57 -8.66
C ILE A 183 -19.72 -15.16 -9.93
N ILE A 184 -19.45 -13.95 -10.38
CA ILE A 184 -19.84 -13.47 -11.71
C ILE A 184 -18.66 -13.75 -12.63
N GLY A 185 -18.87 -14.55 -13.67
CA GLY A 185 -17.81 -15.08 -14.53
C GLY A 185 -17.55 -16.56 -14.25
N ASP A 186 -16.53 -17.12 -14.89
CA ASP A 186 -16.20 -18.55 -14.80
C ASP A 186 -14.75 -18.72 -14.30
N VAL A 187 -14.59 -19.49 -13.23
CA VAL A 187 -13.29 -19.81 -12.61
C VAL A 187 -12.99 -21.32 -12.60
N LYS A 188 -13.96 -22.15 -13.05
CA LYS A 188 -13.83 -23.59 -12.99
C LYS A 188 -12.66 -24.08 -13.86
N ASP A 189 -11.82 -24.91 -13.28
CA ASP A 189 -10.62 -25.49 -13.89
C ASP A 189 -9.59 -24.45 -14.40
N LYS A 190 -9.67 -23.18 -13.89
CA LYS A 190 -8.77 -22.10 -14.28
C LYS A 190 -7.73 -21.77 -13.20
N ASN A 191 -6.63 -21.18 -13.64
CA ASN A 191 -5.66 -20.54 -12.78
C ASN A 191 -6.15 -19.13 -12.42
N ALA A 192 -6.70 -18.97 -11.23
CA ALA A 192 -7.25 -17.71 -10.73
C ALA A 192 -6.14 -16.83 -10.15
N VAL A 193 -6.02 -15.59 -10.63
CA VAL A 193 -5.02 -14.64 -10.16
C VAL A 193 -5.71 -13.41 -9.59
N ILE A 194 -5.33 -13.03 -8.36
CA ILE A 194 -5.83 -11.89 -7.63
C ILE A 194 -4.71 -10.85 -7.51
N PHE A 195 -4.99 -9.60 -7.87
CA PHE A 195 -4.06 -8.48 -7.68
C PHE A 195 -4.65 -7.46 -6.71
N ASP A 196 -3.85 -7.08 -5.71
CA ASP A 196 -4.25 -6.07 -4.73
C ASP A 196 -3.17 -5.00 -4.58
N ASP A 197 -3.47 -3.86 -3.95
CA ASP A 197 -2.47 -2.88 -3.53
C ASP A 197 -1.76 -3.36 -2.26
N GLU A 198 -2.50 -3.93 -1.31
CA GLU A 198 -1.92 -4.44 -0.07
C GLU A 198 -2.57 -5.74 0.41
N ILE A 199 -1.76 -6.60 1.02
CA ILE A 199 -2.22 -7.74 1.81
C ILE A 199 -1.76 -7.50 3.26
N ASP A 200 -2.71 -7.21 4.14
CA ASP A 200 -2.48 -6.99 5.57
C ASP A 200 -2.69 -8.28 6.37
N THR A 201 -3.84 -8.48 7.00
CA THR A 201 -4.16 -9.72 7.75
C THR A 201 -4.56 -10.89 6.85
N ALA A 202 -4.65 -10.68 5.55
CA ALA A 202 -5.14 -11.61 4.55
C ALA A 202 -6.59 -12.10 4.72
N GLY A 203 -7.35 -11.59 5.68
CA GLY A 203 -8.72 -12.07 5.95
C GLY A 203 -9.63 -12.04 4.73
N SER A 204 -9.73 -10.89 4.04
CA SER A 204 -10.54 -10.74 2.81
C SER A 204 -10.02 -11.61 1.67
N MET A 205 -8.70 -11.77 1.56
CA MET A 205 -8.06 -12.63 0.58
C MET A 205 -8.43 -14.10 0.82
N MET A 206 -8.35 -14.56 2.06
CA MET A 206 -8.68 -15.94 2.45
C MET A 206 -10.15 -16.27 2.23
N GLU A 207 -11.07 -15.33 2.47
CA GLU A 207 -12.48 -15.49 2.12
C GLU A 207 -12.64 -15.68 0.60
N THR A 208 -11.97 -14.86 -0.19
CA THR A 208 -11.97 -14.98 -1.66
C THR A 208 -11.42 -16.33 -2.11
N VAL A 209 -10.30 -16.77 -1.54
CA VAL A 209 -9.70 -18.09 -1.83
C VAL A 209 -10.66 -19.24 -1.53
N LYS A 210 -11.38 -19.19 -0.40
CA LYS A 210 -12.39 -20.21 -0.07
C LYS A 210 -13.50 -20.28 -1.12
N VAL A 211 -14.01 -19.12 -1.55
CA VAL A 211 -15.05 -19.04 -2.58
C VAL A 211 -14.53 -19.61 -3.90
N LEU A 212 -13.36 -19.20 -4.35
CA LEU A 212 -12.75 -19.68 -5.60
C LEU A 212 -12.56 -21.21 -5.59
N LYS A 213 -12.13 -21.79 -4.47
CA LYS A 213 -12.03 -23.26 -4.32
C LYS A 213 -13.39 -23.93 -4.41
N GLN A 214 -14.43 -23.39 -3.78
CA GLN A 214 -15.80 -23.91 -3.85
C GLN A 214 -16.35 -23.93 -5.28
N PHE A 215 -15.98 -22.94 -6.09
CA PHE A 215 -16.36 -22.82 -7.49
C PHE A 215 -15.41 -23.54 -8.46
N GLY A 216 -14.46 -24.32 -7.95
CA GLY A 216 -13.64 -25.25 -8.74
C GLY A 216 -12.44 -24.61 -9.43
N ALA A 217 -11.90 -23.50 -8.91
CA ALA A 217 -10.63 -22.97 -9.42
C ALA A 217 -9.50 -24.01 -9.27
N LYS A 218 -8.67 -24.17 -10.31
CA LYS A 218 -7.58 -25.16 -10.37
C LYS A 218 -6.44 -24.78 -9.41
N ASN A 219 -5.89 -23.59 -9.59
CA ASN A 219 -4.90 -23.00 -8.71
C ASN A 219 -5.29 -21.54 -8.44
N ILE A 220 -4.84 -21.01 -7.31
CA ILE A 220 -5.11 -19.63 -6.91
C ILE A 220 -3.78 -18.97 -6.58
N TYR A 221 -3.55 -17.83 -7.19
CA TYR A 221 -2.37 -16.99 -7.00
C TYR A 221 -2.80 -15.61 -6.52
N ALA A 222 -1.97 -14.98 -5.71
CA ALA A 222 -2.15 -13.59 -5.32
C ALA A 222 -0.86 -12.81 -5.53
N GLY A 223 -0.99 -11.56 -5.95
CA GLY A 223 0.09 -10.59 -6.05
C GLY A 223 -0.33 -9.26 -5.43
N CYS A 224 0.55 -8.62 -4.69
CA CYS A 224 0.32 -7.29 -4.13
C CYS A 224 1.58 -6.44 -4.18
N THR A 225 1.41 -5.13 -4.16
CA THR A 225 2.52 -4.19 -4.03
C THR A 225 3.03 -4.18 -2.58
N HIS A 226 2.12 -4.16 -1.60
CA HIS A 226 2.45 -4.03 -0.19
C HIS A 226 2.05 -5.29 0.59
N GLY A 227 3.03 -6.16 0.85
CA GLY A 227 2.87 -7.30 1.74
C GLY A 227 3.10 -6.89 3.19
N ILE A 228 2.09 -6.33 3.86
CA ILE A 228 2.17 -5.97 5.27
C ILE A 228 2.25 -7.24 6.12
N LEU A 229 1.44 -8.24 5.76
CA LEU A 229 1.43 -9.59 6.31
C LEU A 229 1.38 -9.62 7.84
N SER A 230 0.47 -8.84 8.41
CA SER A 230 0.29 -8.77 9.86
C SER A 230 -0.60 -9.89 10.41
N GLY A 231 -0.48 -10.16 11.70
CA GLY A 231 -1.29 -11.17 12.38
C GLY A 231 -1.16 -12.56 11.74
N PRO A 232 -2.28 -13.22 11.39
CA PRO A 232 -2.30 -14.59 10.87
C PRO A 232 -1.98 -14.70 9.36
N ALA A 233 -1.55 -13.64 8.70
CA ALA A 233 -1.42 -13.61 7.23
C ALA A 233 -0.36 -14.57 6.67
N ILE A 234 0.62 -14.99 7.49
CA ILE A 234 1.69 -15.90 7.10
C ILE A 234 1.33 -17.37 7.39
N GLU A 235 0.38 -17.63 8.29
CA GLU A 235 -0.12 -18.96 8.63
C GLU A 235 -1.10 -19.48 7.59
#